data_e3dd2ad33a8f4aa21e19fc89c0a5f57f
#
_entry.id   e3dd2ad33a8f4aa21e19fc89c0a5f57f
#
_cell.length_a   1.000
_cell.length_b   1.000
_cell.length_c   1.000
_cell.angle_alpha   90.00
_cell.angle_beta   90.00
_cell.angle_gamma   90.00
#
_symmetry.space_group_name_H-M   'P 1'
#
loop_
_entity.id
_entity.type
_entity.pdbx_description
1 polymer ?
#
loop_
_entity_poly.entity_id
_entity_poly.type
_entity_poly.pdbx_seq_one_letter_code
_entity_poly.pdbx_strand_id
1 'polypeptide(L)'
;MKQYHDLIKHILDNGVTKSDRTGTGTISVFGTQLRFDLSKGFPLMTTKFVPFKSVLSELLWFLEGSTDERRLAEIYYGKHREELIGKQTIWTANADKQGVDLGYHNSDTIKILGPVYGYQWRHMYVNKHIDQIAQVIEQIKSNPDSRRHLVSAWNVADLDSMALPPCHYAFQFYVSEGKLSCMFNMRSIDVFLGLSFNIASYALLTMMIAQVCDLEPGEVIFTGGDTHIYLNHLDQVNELLSRDVNTYSLPTVTLDPSIKSIDDFKMEHFTLSDYQSYPAIKAKMAV
;
A
#
# COMPACT_ATOMS: atom_id res chain seq x y z
N MET A 1 7.64 -1.86 -15.99
CA MET A 1 6.77 -0.72 -15.60
C MET A 1 5.92 -0.10 -16.71
N LYS A 2 5.96 -0.68 -17.93
CA LYS A 2 5.18 -0.18 -19.09
C LYS A 2 3.68 -0.04 -18.79
N GLN A 3 3.05 -1.04 -18.18
CA GLN A 3 1.61 -1.03 -17.84
C GLN A 3 1.19 0.15 -16.96
N TYR A 4 2.08 0.65 -16.10
CA TYR A 4 1.82 1.85 -15.29
C TYR A 4 1.81 3.13 -16.15
N HIS A 5 2.76 3.26 -17.08
CA HIS A 5 2.76 4.37 -18.06
C HIS A 5 1.55 4.30 -19.00
N ASP A 6 1.16 3.10 -19.43
CA ASP A 6 -0.02 2.91 -20.27
C ASP A 6 -1.31 3.32 -19.53
N LEU A 7 -1.41 3.04 -18.21
CA LEU A 7 -2.52 3.52 -17.39
C LEU A 7 -2.57 5.06 -17.33
N ILE A 8 -1.42 5.70 -17.10
CA ILE A 8 -1.36 7.18 -17.06
C ILE A 8 -1.83 7.77 -18.40
N LYS A 9 -1.34 7.24 -19.53
CA LYS A 9 -1.77 7.67 -20.87
C LYS A 9 -3.26 7.46 -21.05
N HIS A 10 -3.78 6.29 -20.65
CA HIS A 10 -5.20 6.01 -20.72
C HIS A 10 -6.05 7.02 -19.94
N ILE A 11 -5.61 7.44 -18.74
CA ILE A 11 -6.32 8.45 -17.95
C ILE A 11 -6.28 9.81 -18.66
N LEU A 12 -5.14 10.22 -19.20
CA LEU A 12 -5.02 11.51 -19.90
C LEU A 12 -5.88 11.56 -21.17
N ASP A 13 -5.94 10.45 -21.91
CA ASP A 13 -6.62 10.36 -23.22
C ASP A 13 -8.14 10.17 -23.09
N ASN A 14 -8.60 9.47 -22.03
CA ASN A 14 -9.98 9.01 -21.90
C ASN A 14 -10.67 9.47 -20.61
N GLY A 15 -9.94 10.12 -19.72
CA GLY A 15 -10.46 10.53 -18.42
C GLY A 15 -11.38 11.74 -18.50
N VAL A 16 -12.26 11.84 -17.50
CA VAL A 16 -13.19 12.96 -17.33
C VAL A 16 -12.66 13.89 -16.24
N THR A 17 -12.67 15.19 -16.50
CA THR A 17 -12.32 16.20 -15.48
C THR A 17 -13.44 16.31 -14.47
N LYS A 18 -13.09 16.18 -13.18
CA LYS A 18 -14.02 16.24 -12.06
C LYS A 18 -13.46 17.14 -10.95
N SER A 19 -14.38 17.77 -10.20
CA SER A 19 -14.05 18.34 -8.90
C SER A 19 -13.83 17.22 -7.87
N ASP A 20 -13.08 17.51 -6.83
CA ASP A 20 -12.82 16.60 -5.72
C ASP A 20 -12.94 17.32 -4.37
N ARG A 21 -12.88 16.55 -3.27
CA ARG A 21 -12.98 17.08 -1.90
C ARG A 21 -11.90 18.13 -1.57
N THR A 22 -10.73 18.04 -2.18
CA THR A 22 -9.60 18.97 -1.92
C THR A 22 -9.72 20.28 -2.68
N GLY A 23 -10.63 20.38 -3.65
CA GLY A 23 -10.76 21.53 -4.54
C GLY A 23 -9.68 21.64 -5.61
N THR A 24 -8.75 20.66 -5.71
CA THR A 24 -7.68 20.63 -6.71
C THR A 24 -8.20 20.27 -8.10
N GLY A 25 -9.18 19.38 -8.17
CA GLY A 25 -9.69 18.77 -9.40
C GLY A 25 -8.83 17.61 -9.88
N THR A 26 -9.45 16.70 -10.63
CA THR A 26 -8.81 15.48 -11.15
C THR A 26 -9.22 15.21 -12.59
N ILE A 27 -8.37 14.45 -13.31
CA ILE A 27 -8.78 13.70 -14.51
C ILE A 27 -8.88 12.25 -14.07
N SER A 28 -10.02 11.60 -14.27
CA SER A 28 -10.27 10.24 -13.79
C SER A 28 -10.95 9.33 -14.81
N VAL A 29 -10.64 8.03 -14.69
CA VAL A 29 -11.36 6.93 -15.32
C VAL A 29 -11.94 6.02 -14.24
N PHE A 30 -12.97 5.26 -14.55
CA PHE A 30 -13.60 4.35 -13.61
C PHE A 30 -13.46 2.90 -14.06
N GLY A 31 -12.84 2.07 -13.22
CA GLY A 31 -12.62 0.66 -13.50
C GLY A 31 -11.34 0.40 -14.30
N THR A 32 -10.23 0.09 -13.60
CA THR A 32 -8.93 -0.21 -14.22
C THR A 32 -8.30 -1.43 -13.56
N GLN A 33 -7.42 -2.12 -14.29
CA GLN A 33 -6.66 -3.24 -13.75
C GLN A 33 -5.23 -3.24 -14.29
N LEU A 34 -4.25 -3.53 -13.41
CA LEU A 34 -2.85 -3.80 -13.78
C LEU A 34 -2.40 -5.13 -13.18
N ARG A 35 -1.46 -5.81 -13.87
CA ARG A 35 -0.87 -7.07 -13.42
C ARG A 35 0.64 -6.97 -13.37
N PHE A 36 1.24 -7.56 -12.34
CA PHE A 36 2.68 -7.61 -12.12
C PHE A 36 3.08 -9.04 -11.76
N ASP A 37 3.80 -9.69 -12.64
CA ASP A 37 4.35 -11.02 -12.44
C ASP A 37 5.63 -10.91 -11.59
N LEU A 38 5.58 -11.42 -10.36
CA LEU A 38 6.69 -11.31 -9.40
C LEU A 38 7.91 -12.16 -9.80
N SER A 39 7.75 -13.13 -10.71
CA SER A 39 8.87 -13.89 -11.26
C SER A 39 9.78 -13.05 -12.17
N LYS A 40 9.28 -11.90 -12.66
CA LYS A 40 10.03 -10.96 -13.53
C LYS A 40 10.78 -9.86 -12.75
N GLY A 41 10.70 -9.88 -11.44
CA GLY A 41 11.31 -8.91 -10.55
C GLY A 41 10.27 -8.18 -9.68
N PHE A 42 10.76 -7.48 -8.69
CA PHE A 42 9.92 -6.76 -7.74
C PHE A 42 9.38 -5.47 -8.37
N PRO A 43 8.06 -5.20 -8.36
CA PRO A 43 7.44 -4.08 -9.08
C PRO A 43 7.63 -2.73 -8.36
N LEU A 44 8.87 -2.38 -8.01
CA LEU A 44 9.24 -1.05 -7.54
C LEU A 44 9.49 -0.14 -8.74
N MET A 45 8.88 1.04 -8.74
CA MET A 45 8.96 1.98 -9.85
C MET A 45 10.40 2.32 -10.22
N THR A 46 10.76 2.21 -11.51
CA THR A 46 12.08 2.56 -12.04
C THR A 46 12.10 3.88 -12.79
N THR A 47 10.95 4.36 -13.26
CA THR A 47 10.84 5.66 -13.96
C THR A 47 10.71 6.87 -13.03
N LYS A 48 10.56 6.65 -11.73
CA LYS A 48 10.81 7.62 -10.65
C LYS A 48 11.26 6.87 -9.41
N PHE A 49 12.08 7.48 -8.59
CA PHE A 49 12.50 6.90 -7.31
C PHE A 49 11.32 6.74 -6.35
N VAL A 50 11.18 5.55 -5.76
CA VAL A 50 10.23 5.24 -4.68
C VAL A 50 11.03 4.71 -3.49
N PRO A 51 10.94 5.33 -2.31
CA PRO A 51 11.70 4.91 -1.13
C PRO A 51 11.15 3.58 -0.58
N PHE A 52 11.86 2.49 -0.85
CA PHE A 52 11.50 1.13 -0.41
C PHE A 52 11.28 1.05 1.11
N LYS A 53 12.13 1.76 1.88
CA LYS A 53 12.00 1.82 3.34
C LYS A 53 10.64 2.34 3.80
N SER A 54 10.08 3.33 3.09
CA SER A 54 8.75 3.87 3.42
C SER A 54 7.64 2.84 3.14
N VAL A 55 7.72 2.13 2.01
CA VAL A 55 6.78 1.07 1.66
C VAL A 55 6.79 -0.05 2.70
N LEU A 56 7.98 -0.53 3.04
CA LEU A 56 8.16 -1.63 3.98
C LEU A 56 7.72 -1.26 5.40
N SER A 57 8.11 -0.09 5.91
CA SER A 57 7.75 0.34 7.26
C SER A 57 6.24 0.51 7.43
N GLU A 58 5.54 1.03 6.42
CA GLU A 58 4.09 1.17 6.44
C GLU A 58 3.38 -0.19 6.43
N LEU A 59 3.86 -1.13 5.60
CA LEU A 59 3.31 -2.49 5.57
C LEU A 59 3.48 -3.20 6.91
N LEU A 60 4.66 -3.11 7.52
CA LEU A 60 4.91 -3.71 8.84
C LEU A 60 4.02 -3.08 9.92
N TRP A 61 3.83 -1.75 9.88
CA TRP A 61 2.91 -1.05 10.77
C TRP A 61 1.45 -1.52 10.59
N PHE A 62 0.99 -1.75 9.35
CA PHE A 62 -0.33 -2.34 9.11
C PHE A 62 -0.43 -3.76 9.67
N LEU A 63 0.60 -4.58 9.50
CA LEU A 63 0.63 -5.96 10.01
C LEU A 63 0.68 -6.03 11.55
N GLU A 64 1.23 -5.02 12.23
CA GLU A 64 1.12 -4.88 13.69
C GLU A 64 -0.31 -4.52 14.13
N GLY A 65 -1.20 -4.08 13.24
CA GLY A 65 -2.55 -3.63 13.56
C GLY A 65 -2.59 -2.32 14.35
N SER A 66 -1.49 -1.58 14.39
CA SER A 66 -1.37 -0.33 15.13
C SER A 66 -2.19 0.80 14.47
N THR A 67 -2.80 1.63 15.31
CA THR A 67 -3.51 2.85 14.90
C THR A 67 -2.74 4.13 15.20
N ASP A 68 -1.57 4.01 15.82
CA ASP A 68 -0.72 5.12 16.23
C ASP A 68 0.37 5.39 15.17
N GLU A 69 0.29 6.54 14.50
CA GLU A 69 1.27 6.97 13.51
C GLU A 69 2.70 7.08 14.09
N ARG A 70 2.85 7.38 15.39
CA ARG A 70 4.17 7.39 16.03
C ARG A 70 4.83 6.02 16.01
N ARG A 71 4.03 4.92 16.03
CA ARG A 71 4.57 3.57 15.85
C ARG A 71 5.16 3.37 14.46
N LEU A 72 4.50 3.87 13.41
CA LEU A 72 5.07 3.90 12.05
C LEU A 72 6.38 4.69 12.02
N ALA A 73 6.44 5.84 12.68
CA ALA A 73 7.66 6.64 12.76
C ALA A 73 8.79 5.87 13.47
N GLU A 74 8.50 5.15 14.55
CA GLU A 74 9.49 4.28 15.23
C GLU A 74 10.07 3.22 14.30
N ILE A 75 9.22 2.51 13.55
CA ILE A 75 9.66 1.50 12.57
C ILE A 75 10.51 2.16 11.47
N TYR A 76 10.05 3.29 10.93
CA TYR A 76 10.74 3.97 9.83
C TYR A 76 12.09 4.54 10.23
N TYR A 77 12.17 5.23 11.38
CA TYR A 77 13.40 5.91 11.82
C TYR A 77 14.33 5.00 12.63
N GLY A 78 13.82 3.89 13.18
CA GLY A 78 14.57 2.98 14.06
C GLY A 78 14.92 3.63 15.40
N LYS A 79 14.04 4.48 15.94
CA LYS A 79 14.24 5.28 17.18
C LYS A 79 12.98 5.26 18.02
N HIS A 80 13.10 5.53 19.31
CA HIS A 80 11.97 5.73 20.20
C HIS A 80 11.24 7.04 19.90
N ARG A 81 9.92 7.07 20.13
CA ARG A 81 9.03 8.19 19.77
C ARG A 81 9.42 9.52 20.42
N GLU A 82 10.03 9.51 21.60
CA GLU A 82 10.52 10.71 22.29
C GLU A 82 11.65 11.40 21.52
N GLU A 83 12.43 10.64 20.73
CA GLU A 83 13.49 11.17 19.85
C GLU A 83 12.96 11.64 18.50
N LEU A 84 11.68 11.38 18.22
CA LEU A 84 11.06 11.63 16.93
C LEU A 84 10.14 12.87 16.93
N ILE A 85 10.20 13.69 17.97
CA ILE A 85 9.46 14.95 18.03
C ILE A 85 9.80 15.81 16.80
N GLY A 86 8.77 16.29 16.08
CA GLY A 86 8.93 17.06 14.85
C GLY A 86 9.25 16.23 13.59
N LYS A 87 9.52 14.92 13.70
CA LYS A 87 9.63 14.03 12.53
C LYS A 87 8.25 13.66 12.02
N GLN A 88 8.12 13.56 10.70
CA GLN A 88 6.85 13.29 10.04
C GLN A 88 6.90 12.00 9.23
N THR A 89 5.74 11.36 9.10
CA THR A 89 5.45 10.31 8.13
C THR A 89 4.36 10.79 7.17
N ILE A 90 3.99 9.97 6.20
CA ILE A 90 2.88 10.27 5.28
C ILE A 90 1.54 10.45 6.02
N TRP A 91 1.38 9.88 7.23
CA TRP A 91 0.16 9.87 8.03
C TRP A 91 0.08 10.98 9.07
N THR A 92 1.18 11.71 9.32
CA THR A 92 1.23 12.75 10.38
C THR A 92 0.15 13.82 10.19
N ALA A 93 -0.02 14.32 8.96
CA ALA A 93 -1.02 15.35 8.67
C ALA A 93 -2.47 14.85 8.90
N ASN A 94 -2.76 13.58 8.58
CA ASN A 94 -4.07 12.99 8.83
C ASN A 94 -4.35 12.82 10.33
N ALA A 95 -3.35 12.43 11.11
CA ALA A 95 -3.49 12.32 12.56
C ALA A 95 -3.68 13.69 13.21
N ASP A 96 -2.89 14.69 12.77
CA ASP A 96 -2.91 16.04 13.34
C ASP A 96 -4.17 16.83 12.97
N LYS A 97 -4.85 16.50 11.88
CA LYS A 97 -6.08 17.14 11.46
C LYS A 97 -7.29 16.23 11.67
N GLN A 98 -7.49 15.24 10.81
CA GLN A 98 -8.68 14.40 10.85
C GLN A 98 -8.80 13.60 12.15
N GLY A 99 -7.69 13.09 12.68
CA GLY A 99 -7.69 12.40 13.97
C GLY A 99 -8.14 13.32 15.11
N VAL A 100 -7.66 14.55 15.15
CA VAL A 100 -8.07 15.56 16.14
C VAL A 100 -9.53 15.96 15.94
N ASP A 101 -9.98 16.15 14.70
CA ASP A 101 -11.38 16.47 14.38
C ASP A 101 -12.36 15.37 14.83
N LEU A 102 -11.90 14.11 14.88
CA LEU A 102 -12.64 12.96 15.42
C LEU A 102 -12.58 12.87 16.97
N GLY A 103 -11.85 13.74 17.63
CA GLY A 103 -11.73 13.77 19.08
C GLY A 103 -10.58 12.92 19.66
N TYR A 104 -9.67 12.41 18.84
CA TYR A 104 -8.46 11.75 19.34
C TYR A 104 -7.49 12.76 19.97
N HIS A 105 -6.98 12.43 21.15
CA HIS A 105 -6.02 13.27 21.88
C HIS A 105 -4.60 13.04 21.33
N ASN A 106 -4.29 13.68 20.19
CA ASN A 106 -2.99 13.58 19.55
C ASN A 106 -1.99 14.58 20.12
N SER A 107 -0.74 14.15 20.20
CA SER A 107 0.41 14.90 20.71
C SER A 107 1.67 14.57 19.90
N ASP A 108 2.81 15.11 20.27
CA ASP A 108 4.09 14.82 19.62
C ASP A 108 4.53 13.35 19.77
N THR A 109 4.04 12.64 20.78
CA THR A 109 4.40 11.24 21.08
C THR A 109 3.28 10.23 20.86
N ILE A 110 2.05 10.66 20.61
CA ILE A 110 0.88 9.81 20.32
C ILE A 110 0.07 10.46 19.21
N LYS A 111 -0.17 9.73 18.10
CA LYS A 111 -0.90 10.24 16.95
C LYS A 111 -1.87 9.18 16.41
N ILE A 112 -3.05 9.14 16.99
CA ILE A 112 -4.08 8.14 16.69
C ILE A 112 -4.85 8.51 15.42
N LEU A 113 -5.03 7.55 14.55
CA LEU A 113 -5.77 7.63 13.29
C LEU A 113 -7.14 6.94 13.33
N GLY A 114 -7.47 6.29 14.45
CA GLY A 114 -8.62 5.42 14.55
C GLY A 114 -8.40 4.05 13.91
N PRO A 115 -9.46 3.23 13.76
CA PRO A 115 -9.37 1.83 13.35
C PRO A 115 -9.13 1.65 11.84
N VAL A 116 -8.07 2.30 11.29
CA VAL A 116 -7.71 2.27 9.87
C VAL A 116 -6.99 0.98 9.48
N TYR A 117 -7.02 0.60 8.23
CA TYR A 117 -6.27 -0.48 7.54
C TYR A 117 -5.83 -1.66 8.41
N GLY A 118 -4.64 -1.58 9.02
CA GLY A 118 -4.04 -2.65 9.81
C GLY A 118 -4.88 -3.07 11.01
N TYR A 119 -5.57 -2.13 11.64
CA TYR A 119 -6.50 -2.47 12.70
C TYR A 119 -7.61 -3.40 12.19
N GLN A 120 -8.19 -3.09 11.04
CA GLN A 120 -9.20 -3.96 10.43
C GLN A 120 -8.62 -5.31 10.01
N TRP A 121 -7.38 -5.35 9.53
CA TRP A 121 -6.73 -6.61 9.15
C TRP A 121 -6.49 -7.54 10.33
N ARG A 122 -6.14 -6.99 11.52
CA ARG A 122 -5.68 -7.74 12.68
C ARG A 122 -6.69 -7.78 13.84
N HIS A 123 -7.57 -6.79 13.93
CA HIS A 123 -8.43 -6.57 15.09
C HIS A 123 -9.86 -6.20 14.74
N MET A 124 -10.33 -6.50 13.50
CA MET A 124 -11.70 -6.17 13.12
C MET A 124 -12.69 -6.65 14.20
N TYR A 125 -13.54 -5.73 14.66
CA TYR A 125 -14.56 -6.06 15.65
C TYR A 125 -15.96 -6.04 15.00
N VAL A 126 -16.67 -7.16 15.12
CA VAL A 126 -18.07 -7.28 14.69
C VAL A 126 -18.95 -7.63 15.90
N ASN A 127 -18.71 -8.71 16.57
CA ASN A 127 -19.23 -9.13 17.87
C ASN A 127 -18.14 -9.82 18.71
N LYS A 128 -17.00 -10.01 18.10
CA LYS A 128 -15.73 -10.50 18.64
C LYS A 128 -14.60 -9.93 17.81
N HIS A 129 -13.39 -9.93 18.34
CA HIS A 129 -12.19 -9.60 17.57
C HIS A 129 -11.86 -10.71 16.56
N ILE A 130 -11.52 -10.28 15.33
CA ILE A 130 -11.17 -11.16 14.22
C ILE A 130 -9.82 -10.71 13.66
N ASP A 131 -8.83 -11.60 13.70
CA ASP A 131 -7.57 -11.45 12.99
C ASP A 131 -7.72 -12.07 11.58
N GLN A 132 -8.00 -11.23 10.59
CA GLN A 132 -8.22 -11.68 9.23
C GLN A 132 -6.92 -12.19 8.57
N ILE A 133 -5.75 -11.63 8.93
CA ILE A 133 -4.45 -12.07 8.41
C ILE A 133 -4.14 -13.49 8.91
N ALA A 134 -4.27 -13.73 10.20
CA ALA A 134 -4.06 -15.07 10.74
C ALA A 134 -5.04 -16.09 10.11
N GLN A 135 -6.31 -15.72 9.98
CA GLN A 135 -7.33 -16.59 9.38
C GLN A 135 -7.03 -16.90 7.89
N VAL A 136 -6.63 -15.91 7.09
CA VAL A 136 -6.35 -16.14 5.66
C VAL A 136 -5.12 -17.02 5.47
N ILE A 137 -4.08 -16.86 6.29
CA ILE A 137 -2.89 -17.72 6.28
C ILE A 137 -3.26 -19.17 6.61
N GLU A 138 -4.05 -19.39 7.66
CA GLU A 138 -4.53 -20.73 8.03
C GLU A 138 -5.38 -21.34 6.91
N GLN A 139 -6.28 -20.58 6.30
CA GLN A 139 -7.11 -21.03 5.19
C GLN A 139 -6.28 -21.38 3.94
N ILE A 140 -5.26 -20.60 3.60
CA ILE A 140 -4.36 -20.90 2.48
C ILE A 140 -3.63 -22.22 2.71
N LYS A 141 -3.15 -22.47 3.94
CA LYS A 141 -2.44 -23.71 4.30
C LYS A 141 -3.37 -24.93 4.32
N SER A 142 -4.57 -24.78 4.85
CA SER A 142 -5.49 -25.91 5.04
C SER A 142 -6.38 -26.21 3.84
N ASN A 143 -6.72 -25.20 3.03
CA ASN A 143 -7.59 -25.30 1.87
C ASN A 143 -7.20 -24.28 0.78
N PRO A 144 -6.09 -24.50 0.07
CA PRO A 144 -5.54 -23.54 -0.93
C PRO A 144 -6.52 -23.25 -2.08
N ASP A 145 -7.41 -24.18 -2.41
CA ASP A 145 -8.40 -24.04 -3.49
C ASP A 145 -9.63 -23.21 -3.11
N SER A 146 -9.70 -22.71 -1.88
CA SER A 146 -10.80 -21.87 -1.41
C SER A 146 -10.89 -20.57 -2.19
N ARG A 147 -12.11 -20.13 -2.50
CA ARG A 147 -12.39 -18.83 -3.12
C ARG A 147 -12.68 -17.73 -2.08
N ARG A 148 -12.35 -17.98 -0.81
CA ARG A 148 -12.68 -17.10 0.34
C ARG A 148 -11.43 -16.55 1.03
N HIS A 149 -10.28 -16.61 0.40
CA HIS A 149 -9.04 -15.99 0.90
C HIS A 149 -9.10 -14.47 0.75
N LEU A 150 -9.95 -13.82 1.54
CA LEU A 150 -10.27 -12.41 1.43
C LEU A 150 -10.04 -11.69 2.75
N VAL A 151 -9.44 -10.50 2.68
CA VAL A 151 -9.26 -9.57 3.81
C VAL A 151 -9.91 -8.25 3.45
N SER A 152 -10.71 -7.69 4.36
CA SER A 152 -11.39 -6.41 4.19
C SER A 152 -10.92 -5.39 5.22
N ALA A 153 -10.60 -4.20 4.76
CA ALA A 153 -10.41 -3.04 5.64
C ALA A 153 -11.68 -2.17 5.73
N TRP A 154 -12.70 -2.45 4.90
CA TRP A 154 -13.94 -1.69 4.88
C TRP A 154 -14.93 -2.26 5.89
N ASN A 155 -14.87 -1.71 7.10
CA ASN A 155 -15.84 -2.02 8.16
C ASN A 155 -16.80 -0.84 8.30
N VAL A 156 -18.04 -1.01 7.83
CA VAL A 156 -19.04 0.06 7.78
C VAL A 156 -19.33 0.64 9.16
N ALA A 157 -19.22 -0.18 10.23
CA ALA A 157 -19.47 0.27 11.59
C ALA A 157 -18.37 1.23 12.14
N ASP A 158 -17.16 1.18 11.56
CA ASP A 158 -16.00 1.93 12.05
C ASP A 158 -15.64 3.13 11.16
N LEU A 159 -16.25 3.31 9.99
CA LEU A 159 -15.86 4.34 9.01
C LEU A 159 -15.83 5.76 9.61
N ASP A 160 -16.82 6.10 10.42
CA ASP A 160 -16.93 7.43 11.05
C ASP A 160 -15.88 7.67 12.16
N SER A 161 -15.18 6.62 12.57
CA SER A 161 -14.08 6.68 13.55
C SER A 161 -12.70 6.67 12.90
N MET A 162 -12.61 6.60 11.57
CA MET A 162 -11.35 6.56 10.82
C MET A 162 -10.93 7.97 10.38
N ALA A 163 -9.72 8.38 10.69
CA ALA A 163 -9.17 9.64 10.18
C ALA A 163 -9.15 9.68 8.64
N LEU A 164 -9.03 8.51 8.00
CA LEU A 164 -9.13 8.34 6.56
C LEU A 164 -9.77 6.98 6.23
N PRO A 165 -10.99 6.95 5.66
CA PRO A 165 -11.59 5.70 5.17
C PRO A 165 -10.71 5.01 4.14
N PRO A 166 -10.56 3.65 4.19
CA PRO A 166 -9.58 2.93 3.38
C PRO A 166 -9.74 3.14 1.87
N CYS A 167 -8.66 3.55 1.18
CA CYS A 167 -8.61 3.60 -0.27
C CYS A 167 -8.45 2.20 -0.85
N HIS A 168 -7.45 1.43 -0.39
CA HIS A 168 -7.35 -0.01 -0.67
C HIS A 168 -8.18 -0.77 0.37
N TYR A 169 -9.41 -1.06 0.00
CA TYR A 169 -10.45 -1.48 0.94
C TYR A 169 -10.55 -2.99 1.13
N ALA A 170 -10.04 -3.80 0.19
CA ALA A 170 -10.04 -5.26 0.27
C ALA A 170 -8.96 -5.86 -0.63
N PHE A 171 -8.50 -7.06 -0.27
CA PHE A 171 -7.66 -7.88 -1.14
C PHE A 171 -7.99 -9.35 -1.00
N GLN A 172 -7.68 -10.11 -2.05
CA GLN A 172 -7.96 -11.53 -2.16
C GLN A 172 -6.73 -12.27 -2.66
N PHE A 173 -6.48 -13.44 -2.07
CA PHE A 173 -5.43 -14.34 -2.55
C PHE A 173 -6.00 -15.46 -3.41
N TYR A 174 -5.15 -15.94 -4.29
CA TYR A 174 -5.42 -17.08 -5.16
C TYR A 174 -4.19 -17.97 -5.25
N VAL A 175 -4.38 -19.26 -5.00
CA VAL A 175 -3.31 -20.28 -5.11
C VAL A 175 -3.51 -21.08 -6.37
N SER A 176 -2.46 -21.20 -7.17
CA SER A 176 -2.43 -22.05 -8.37
C SER A 176 -1.01 -22.49 -8.66
N GLU A 177 -0.83 -23.76 -8.99
CA GLU A 177 0.48 -24.34 -9.38
C GLU A 177 1.60 -24.06 -8.36
N GLY A 178 1.28 -24.10 -7.06
CA GLY A 178 2.23 -23.82 -5.98
C GLY A 178 2.59 -22.34 -5.82
N LYS A 179 1.88 -21.42 -6.47
CA LYS A 179 2.10 -19.98 -6.42
C LYS A 179 0.94 -19.26 -5.76
N LEU A 180 1.27 -18.21 -4.97
CA LEU A 180 0.31 -17.31 -4.36
C LEU A 180 0.24 -16.00 -5.15
N SER A 181 -0.93 -15.64 -5.64
CA SER A 181 -1.22 -14.33 -6.24
C SER A 181 -2.13 -13.52 -5.34
N CYS A 182 -2.02 -12.20 -5.41
CA CYS A 182 -2.84 -11.26 -4.66
C CYS A 182 -3.50 -10.25 -5.59
N MET A 183 -4.82 -10.10 -5.48
CA MET A 183 -5.56 -9.01 -6.11
C MET A 183 -6.01 -8.03 -5.03
N PHE A 184 -5.57 -6.76 -5.11
CA PHE A 184 -6.02 -5.72 -4.20
C PHE A 184 -6.91 -4.70 -4.90
N ASN A 185 -7.94 -4.25 -4.19
CA ASN A 185 -9.00 -3.42 -4.73
C ASN A 185 -8.96 -2.04 -4.08
N MET A 186 -8.89 -1.00 -4.89
CA MET A 186 -8.90 0.39 -4.45
C MET A 186 -10.15 1.10 -4.96
N ARG A 187 -10.89 1.75 -4.05
CA ARG A 187 -12.06 2.56 -4.43
C ARG A 187 -11.68 3.90 -5.05
N SER A 188 -10.52 4.41 -4.69
CA SER A 188 -9.98 5.71 -5.11
C SER A 188 -8.48 5.69 -5.05
N ILE A 189 -7.79 6.16 -6.11
CA ILE A 189 -6.34 6.15 -6.19
C ILE A 189 -5.76 7.34 -6.93
N ASP A 190 -4.90 8.10 -6.24
CA ASP A 190 -3.94 8.99 -6.87
C ASP A 190 -2.87 8.16 -7.57
N VAL A 191 -2.95 8.11 -8.90
CA VAL A 191 -2.02 7.29 -9.68
C VAL A 191 -0.60 7.83 -9.59
N PHE A 192 -0.40 9.14 -9.53
CA PHE A 192 0.95 9.70 -9.56
C PHE A 192 1.71 9.51 -8.24
N LEU A 193 1.11 9.82 -7.09
CA LEU A 193 1.77 9.70 -5.78
C LEU A 193 1.55 8.33 -5.12
N GLY A 194 0.30 7.83 -5.11
CA GLY A 194 -0.08 6.69 -4.28
C GLY A 194 0.16 5.32 -4.90
N LEU A 195 -0.29 5.11 -6.15
CA LEU A 195 -0.38 3.77 -6.75
C LEU A 195 0.94 2.99 -6.74
N SER A 196 2.07 3.67 -7.00
CA SER A 196 3.39 3.01 -7.01
C SER A 196 3.80 2.44 -5.63
N PHE A 197 3.40 3.11 -4.55
CA PHE A 197 3.60 2.61 -3.18
C PHE A 197 2.70 1.41 -2.88
N ASN A 198 1.43 1.48 -3.27
CA ASN A 198 0.48 0.39 -3.03
C ASN A 198 0.86 -0.89 -3.80
N ILE A 199 1.28 -0.78 -5.07
CA ILE A 199 1.77 -1.93 -5.85
C ILE A 199 2.94 -2.62 -5.13
N ALA A 200 3.94 -1.84 -4.70
CA ALA A 200 5.10 -2.37 -3.99
C ALA A 200 4.72 -2.98 -2.62
N SER A 201 3.82 -2.34 -1.88
CA SER A 201 3.33 -2.83 -0.58
C SER A 201 2.62 -4.18 -0.72
N TYR A 202 1.70 -4.32 -1.68
CA TYR A 202 1.00 -5.59 -1.91
C TYR A 202 1.91 -6.66 -2.52
N ALA A 203 2.95 -6.28 -3.28
CA ALA A 203 3.98 -7.23 -3.71
C ALA A 203 4.74 -7.80 -2.51
N LEU A 204 5.18 -6.96 -1.57
CA LEU A 204 5.80 -7.41 -0.31
C LEU A 204 4.87 -8.32 0.48
N LEU A 205 3.62 -7.91 0.69
CA LEU A 205 2.63 -8.71 1.41
C LEU A 205 2.43 -10.09 0.76
N THR A 206 2.36 -10.13 -0.57
CA THR A 206 2.24 -11.39 -1.32
C THR A 206 3.45 -12.30 -1.10
N MET A 207 4.67 -11.75 -1.16
CA MET A 207 5.91 -12.50 -0.91
C MET A 207 5.97 -13.02 0.54
N MET A 208 5.60 -12.19 1.52
CA MET A 208 5.59 -12.56 2.94
C MET A 208 4.61 -13.72 3.20
N ILE A 209 3.38 -13.60 2.72
CA ILE A 209 2.35 -14.64 2.93
C ILE A 209 2.69 -15.91 2.12
N ALA A 210 3.24 -15.79 0.91
CA ALA A 210 3.73 -16.95 0.16
C ALA A 210 4.79 -17.71 0.97
N GLN A 211 5.80 -17.01 1.52
CA GLN A 211 6.84 -17.64 2.32
C GLN A 211 6.29 -18.36 3.57
N VAL A 212 5.40 -17.73 4.34
CA VAL A 212 4.85 -18.36 5.56
C VAL A 212 3.86 -19.49 5.25
N CYS A 213 3.39 -19.58 4.01
CA CYS A 213 2.53 -20.66 3.52
C CYS A 213 3.29 -21.72 2.69
N ASP A 214 4.62 -21.64 2.59
CA ASP A 214 5.47 -22.51 1.79
C ASP A 214 5.05 -22.55 0.29
N LEU A 215 4.70 -21.38 -0.25
CA LEU A 215 4.33 -21.15 -1.65
C LEU A 215 5.32 -20.20 -2.32
N GLU A 216 5.39 -20.24 -3.65
CA GLU A 216 6.13 -19.25 -4.44
C GLU A 216 5.26 -18.01 -4.70
N PRO A 217 5.85 -16.79 -4.78
CA PRO A 217 5.12 -15.61 -5.21
C PRO A 217 4.67 -15.72 -6.67
N GLY A 218 3.39 -15.41 -6.93
CA GLY A 218 2.78 -15.39 -8.28
C GLY A 218 2.67 -13.98 -8.85
N GLU A 219 1.45 -13.47 -8.98
CA GLU A 219 1.16 -12.13 -9.50
C GLU A 219 0.59 -11.22 -8.41
N VAL A 220 0.86 -9.91 -8.57
CA VAL A 220 0.10 -8.85 -7.90
C VAL A 220 -0.81 -8.18 -8.92
N ILE A 221 -2.09 -8.07 -8.59
CA ILE A 221 -3.11 -7.50 -9.45
C ILE A 221 -3.73 -6.30 -8.74
N PHE A 222 -3.59 -5.13 -9.33
CA PHE A 222 -4.30 -3.92 -8.92
C PHE A 222 -5.63 -3.84 -9.63
N THR A 223 -6.70 -3.54 -8.88
CA THR A 223 -8.02 -3.19 -9.42
C THR A 223 -8.46 -1.85 -8.83
N GLY A 224 -8.65 -0.86 -9.67
CA GLY A 224 -9.01 0.52 -9.29
C GLY A 224 -10.43 0.88 -9.66
N GLY A 225 -11.16 1.52 -8.74
CA GLY A 225 -12.41 2.24 -8.99
C GLY A 225 -12.14 3.60 -9.62
N ASP A 226 -12.28 4.70 -8.85
CA ASP A 226 -11.90 6.05 -9.30
C ASP A 226 -10.37 6.16 -9.36
N THR A 227 -9.85 6.03 -10.57
CA THR A 227 -8.40 6.03 -10.85
C THR A 227 -8.05 7.36 -11.51
N HIS A 228 -7.31 8.23 -10.79
CA HIS A 228 -7.19 9.63 -11.15
C HIS A 228 -5.77 10.19 -11.07
N ILE A 229 -5.60 11.30 -11.79
CA ILE A 229 -4.45 12.20 -11.73
C ILE A 229 -4.97 13.56 -11.28
N TYR A 230 -4.39 14.15 -10.23
CA TYR A 230 -4.71 15.51 -9.83
C TYR A 230 -4.24 16.54 -10.86
N LEU A 231 -5.02 17.59 -11.08
CA LEU A 231 -4.71 18.61 -12.10
C LEU A 231 -3.40 19.36 -11.82
N ASN A 232 -3.01 19.48 -10.56
CA ASN A 232 -1.72 20.06 -10.15
C ASN A 232 -0.52 19.12 -10.31
N HIS A 233 -0.72 17.88 -10.83
CA HIS A 233 0.34 16.91 -11.10
C HIS A 233 0.62 16.72 -12.59
N LEU A 234 -0.03 17.48 -13.50
CA LEU A 234 0.10 17.26 -14.94
C LEU A 234 1.51 17.44 -15.45
N ASP A 235 2.24 18.45 -14.98
CA ASP A 235 3.65 18.67 -15.37
C ASP A 235 4.53 17.49 -14.94
N GLN A 236 4.35 17.00 -13.72
CA GLN A 236 5.07 15.85 -13.15
C GLN A 236 4.75 14.55 -13.89
N VAL A 237 3.51 14.38 -14.28
CA VAL A 237 3.06 13.24 -15.09
C VAL A 237 3.69 13.27 -16.47
N ASN A 238 3.75 14.43 -17.14
CA ASN A 238 4.40 14.60 -18.43
C ASN A 238 5.92 14.32 -18.32
N GLU A 239 6.58 14.78 -17.26
CA GLU A 239 7.97 14.44 -16.97
C GLU A 239 8.13 12.93 -16.82
N LEU A 240 7.28 12.27 -16.05
CA LEU A 240 7.31 10.81 -15.86
C LEU A 240 7.16 10.07 -17.19
N LEU A 241 6.21 10.47 -18.03
CA LEU A 241 5.96 9.83 -19.33
C LEU A 241 7.09 10.05 -20.34
N SER A 242 7.90 11.09 -20.19
CA SER A 242 9.08 11.34 -21.04
C SER A 242 10.24 10.37 -20.77
N ARG A 243 10.22 9.65 -19.63
CA ARG A 243 11.27 8.74 -19.21
C ARG A 243 11.07 7.35 -19.84
N ASP A 244 12.16 6.77 -20.35
CA ASP A 244 12.12 5.44 -20.96
C ASP A 244 11.92 4.36 -19.87
N VAL A 245 10.87 3.57 -20.02
CA VAL A 245 10.52 2.46 -19.13
C VAL A 245 11.51 1.29 -19.18
N ASN A 246 12.36 1.22 -20.19
CA ASN A 246 13.33 0.14 -20.41
C ASN A 246 14.75 0.51 -19.92
N THR A 247 14.98 1.71 -19.42
CA THR A 247 16.33 2.14 -18.99
C THR A 247 16.86 1.28 -17.82
N TYR A 248 15.99 0.91 -16.89
CA TYR A 248 16.36 0.12 -15.71
C TYR A 248 15.50 -1.13 -15.60
N SER A 249 16.14 -2.25 -15.26
CA SER A 249 15.45 -3.49 -14.90
C SER A 249 14.71 -3.37 -13.57
N LEU A 250 13.73 -4.23 -13.33
CA LEU A 250 13.11 -4.33 -12.02
C LEU A 250 14.12 -4.86 -11.00
N PRO A 251 14.12 -4.33 -9.77
CA PRO A 251 14.97 -4.83 -8.70
C PRO A 251 14.52 -6.20 -8.19
N THR A 252 15.35 -6.79 -7.35
CA THR A 252 15.03 -8.01 -6.61
C THR A 252 14.83 -7.67 -5.13
N VAL A 253 13.82 -8.28 -4.51
CA VAL A 253 13.65 -8.30 -3.05
C VAL A 253 13.79 -9.74 -2.58
N THR A 254 14.60 -9.95 -1.56
CA THR A 254 14.72 -11.23 -0.86
C THR A 254 14.29 -11.08 0.59
N LEU A 255 13.60 -12.09 1.09
CA LEU A 255 13.18 -12.20 2.48
C LEU A 255 14.08 -13.21 3.19
N ASP A 256 14.34 -12.98 4.49
CA ASP A 256 15.05 -13.95 5.31
C ASP A 256 14.25 -15.26 5.36
N PRO A 257 14.77 -16.38 4.82
CA PRO A 257 14.05 -17.65 4.74
C PRO A 257 13.81 -18.32 6.10
N SER A 258 14.47 -17.86 7.16
CA SER A 258 14.28 -18.36 8.52
C SER A 258 12.96 -17.91 9.14
N ILE A 259 12.34 -16.83 8.63
CA ILE A 259 11.08 -16.30 9.14
C ILE A 259 9.91 -17.17 8.66
N LYS A 260 9.16 -17.72 9.62
CA LYS A 260 8.05 -18.65 9.40
C LYS A 260 6.70 -18.16 9.90
N SER A 261 6.67 -17.02 10.60
CA SER A 261 5.46 -16.34 11.04
C SER A 261 5.38 -14.95 10.45
N ILE A 262 4.18 -14.52 10.06
CA ILE A 262 3.93 -13.17 9.54
C ILE A 262 4.28 -12.10 10.57
N ASP A 263 4.15 -12.41 11.86
CA ASP A 263 4.36 -11.50 12.99
C ASP A 263 5.86 -11.33 13.34
N ASP A 264 6.74 -12.20 12.81
CA ASP A 264 8.18 -12.15 13.10
C ASP A 264 8.96 -11.27 12.11
N PHE A 265 8.33 -10.83 11.02
CA PHE A 265 9.01 -9.98 10.05
C PHE A 265 9.34 -8.61 10.64
N LYS A 266 10.58 -8.16 10.39
CA LYS A 266 11.12 -6.85 10.76
C LYS A 266 11.87 -6.25 9.59
N MET A 267 12.20 -4.97 9.67
CA MET A 267 12.90 -4.22 8.61
C MET A 267 14.17 -4.92 8.10
N GLU A 268 14.95 -5.53 9.01
CA GLU A 268 16.20 -6.22 8.71
C GLU A 268 16.06 -7.54 7.93
N HIS A 269 14.85 -8.11 7.86
CA HIS A 269 14.59 -9.37 7.15
C HIS A 269 14.36 -9.20 5.64
N PHE A 270 14.47 -7.97 5.14
CA PHE A 270 14.26 -7.65 3.73
C PHE A 270 15.51 -7.04 3.11
N THR A 271 15.93 -7.60 1.99
CA THR A 271 17.05 -7.07 1.20
C THR A 271 16.55 -6.65 -0.17
N LEU A 272 16.72 -5.37 -0.50
CA LEU A 272 16.49 -4.83 -1.85
C LEU A 272 17.82 -4.80 -2.59
N SER A 273 17.91 -5.47 -3.74
CA SER A 273 19.09 -5.53 -4.59
C SER A 273 18.81 -4.97 -5.98
N ASP A 274 19.83 -4.39 -6.61
CA ASP A 274 19.81 -3.91 -7.99
C ASP A 274 18.79 -2.81 -8.29
N TYR A 275 18.33 -2.06 -7.28
CA TYR A 275 17.39 -0.98 -7.49
C TYR A 275 18.07 0.24 -8.11
N GLN A 276 17.77 0.47 -9.37
CA GLN A 276 18.12 1.68 -10.12
C GLN A 276 16.84 2.35 -10.62
N SER A 277 16.82 3.67 -10.58
CA SER A 277 15.67 4.45 -11.04
C SER A 277 16.08 5.83 -11.53
N TYR A 278 15.22 6.44 -12.30
CA TYR A 278 15.28 7.88 -12.49
C TYR A 278 15.07 8.63 -11.15
N PRO A 279 15.52 9.87 -11.02
CA PRO A 279 15.32 10.68 -9.82
C PRO A 279 13.84 10.79 -9.43
N ALA A 280 13.60 11.08 -8.15
CA ALA A 280 12.25 11.37 -7.66
C ALA A 280 11.66 12.60 -8.36
N ILE A 281 10.37 12.57 -8.63
CA ILE A 281 9.59 13.73 -9.11
C ILE A 281 8.74 14.20 -7.93
N LYS A 282 8.99 15.42 -7.44
CA LYS A 282 8.25 16.00 -6.30
C LYS A 282 6.91 16.55 -6.78
N ALA A 283 5.86 16.28 -6.01
CA ALA A 283 4.54 16.88 -6.19
C ALA A 283 3.90 17.20 -4.84
N LYS A 284 2.97 18.16 -4.83
CA LYS A 284 2.18 18.48 -3.63
C LYS A 284 1.10 17.41 -3.46
N MET A 285 0.98 16.88 -2.25
CA MET A 285 -0.15 16.03 -1.88
C MET A 285 -1.42 16.90 -1.78
N ALA A 286 -2.51 16.43 -2.37
CA ALA A 286 -3.83 17.02 -2.19
C ALA A 286 -4.42 16.51 -0.87
N VAL A 287 -4.71 17.41 0.07
CA VAL A 287 -5.17 17.12 1.44
C VAL A 287 -6.45 17.85 1.80
#